data_5b3e3a134abada384a2e11db8a5d4dad
#
_entry.id   5b3e3a134abada384a2e11db8a5d4dad
#
_cell.length_a   1.000
_cell.length_b   1.000
_cell.length_c   1.000
_cell.angle_alpha   90.00
_cell.angle_beta   90.00
_cell.angle_gamma   90.00
#
_symmetry.space_group_name_H-M   'P 1'
#
loop_
_entity.id
_entity.type
_entity.pdbx_description
1 polymer ?
#
loop_
_entity_poly.entity_id
_entity_poly.type
_entity_poly.pdbx_seq_one_letter_code
_entity_poly.pdbx_strand_id
1 'polypeptide(L)'
;MVEQSQDAILRKNGGVAEELLQFQLPVVIAAMVAVFALLEFGFYRDQMAALESSVDSLLQLQTAPASNALWEVDEEQLQLVVDSLAHSPNVESAIVTDTRGKVRAQAGRVDAPLESPNLLGIGKLGHEGVPLGELRITLHTRGVTGQLHDHLPKNVAVLAVALTAVILGVVLASRRVIKRPLALLSTGIA
;
A
#
# COMPACT_ATOMS: atom_id res chain seq x y z
N MET A 1 36.52 50.73 20.65
CA MET A 1 35.06 50.86 20.92
C MET A 1 34.18 50.52 19.72
N VAL A 2 34.67 50.58 18.50
CA VAL A 2 33.97 50.23 17.27
C VAL A 2 33.92 48.71 17.03
N GLU A 3 34.97 47.98 17.41
CA GLU A 3 35.09 46.53 17.19
C GLU A 3 34.09 45.66 17.98
N GLN A 4 33.77 46.05 19.20
CA GLN A 4 32.80 45.37 20.04
C GLN A 4 31.34 45.48 19.53
N SER A 5 31.04 46.57 18.77
CA SER A 5 29.72 46.77 18.16
C SER A 5 29.50 45.85 16.94
N GLN A 6 30.54 45.55 16.19
CA GLN A 6 30.46 44.67 15.00
C GLN A 6 30.30 43.20 15.39
N ASP A 7 30.96 42.76 16.44
CA ASP A 7 30.81 41.36 16.95
C ASP A 7 29.42 41.09 17.53
N ALA A 8 28.78 42.09 18.13
CA ALA A 8 27.42 41.98 18.63
C ALA A 8 26.39 41.86 17.50
N ILE A 9 26.57 42.54 16.38
CA ILE A 9 25.69 42.49 15.18
C ILE A 9 25.86 41.15 14.46
N LEU A 10 27.08 40.61 14.36
CA LEU A 10 27.36 39.33 13.72
C LEU A 10 26.80 38.16 14.52
N ARG A 11 26.84 38.21 15.82
CA ARG A 11 26.19 37.20 16.70
C ARG A 11 24.67 37.19 16.58
N LYS A 12 24.08 38.40 16.45
CA LYS A 12 22.61 38.55 16.37
C LYS A 12 22.05 38.03 15.04
N ASN A 13 22.75 38.19 13.95
CA ASN A 13 22.33 37.73 12.61
C ASN A 13 22.51 36.19 12.42
N GLY A 14 23.47 35.58 13.12
CA GLY A 14 23.63 34.13 13.15
C GLY A 14 22.46 33.41 13.83
N GLY A 15 21.91 34.00 14.89
CA GLY A 15 20.80 33.43 15.66
C GLY A 15 19.49 33.35 14.89
N VAL A 16 19.17 34.36 14.08
CA VAL A 16 17.90 34.40 13.32
C VAL A 16 17.89 33.35 12.19
N ALA A 17 19.03 33.15 11.54
CA ALA A 17 19.12 32.11 10.49
C ALA A 17 19.09 30.69 11.08
N GLU A 18 19.64 30.52 12.27
CA GLU A 18 19.66 29.27 13.01
C GLU A 18 18.26 28.93 13.56
N GLU A 19 17.54 29.91 14.09
CA GLU A 19 16.14 29.79 14.50
C GLU A 19 15.22 29.47 13.35
N LEU A 20 15.35 30.14 12.19
CA LEU A 20 14.54 29.85 11.00
C LEU A 20 14.79 28.42 10.49
N LEU A 21 16.03 27.96 10.47
CA LEU A 21 16.39 26.60 10.09
C LEU A 21 15.82 25.57 11.07
N GLN A 22 15.83 25.88 12.36
CA GLN A 22 15.33 25.01 13.41
C GLN A 22 13.81 24.82 13.34
N PHE A 23 13.06 25.83 12.86
CA PHE A 23 11.61 25.75 12.64
C PHE A 23 11.24 25.16 11.28
N GLN A 24 11.94 25.49 10.20
CA GLN A 24 11.60 25.02 8.86
C GLN A 24 11.93 23.53 8.64
N LEU A 25 13.03 23.05 9.20
CA LEU A 25 13.46 21.66 9.01
C LEU A 25 12.43 20.63 9.51
N PRO A 26 11.89 20.72 10.74
CA PRO A 26 10.89 19.78 11.20
C PRO A 26 9.58 19.86 10.42
N VAL A 27 9.18 21.05 9.95
CA VAL A 27 7.98 21.22 9.13
C VAL A 27 8.13 20.52 7.77
N VAL A 28 9.29 20.66 7.12
CA VAL A 28 9.57 19.99 5.85
C VAL A 28 9.61 18.45 6.04
N ILE A 29 10.23 17.98 7.11
CA ILE A 29 10.28 16.55 7.43
C ILE A 29 8.86 16.03 7.70
N ALA A 30 8.06 16.73 8.50
CA ALA A 30 6.69 16.35 8.79
C ALA A 30 5.83 16.31 7.52
N ALA A 31 5.96 17.30 6.63
CA ALA A 31 5.27 17.32 5.36
C ALA A 31 5.66 16.15 4.45
N MET A 32 6.96 15.81 4.36
CA MET A 32 7.42 14.66 3.59
C MET A 32 6.90 13.34 4.14
N VAL A 33 6.91 13.16 5.46
CA VAL A 33 6.37 11.96 6.10
C VAL A 33 4.86 11.84 5.86
N ALA A 34 4.13 12.96 5.95
CA ALA A 34 2.69 12.99 5.69
C ALA A 34 2.37 12.62 4.24
N VAL A 35 3.08 13.18 3.27
CA VAL A 35 2.92 12.84 1.84
C VAL A 35 3.23 11.38 1.60
N PHE A 36 4.31 10.86 2.18
CA PHE A 36 4.66 9.45 2.06
C PHE A 36 3.58 8.53 2.64
N ALA A 37 3.08 8.85 3.84
CA ALA A 37 2.00 8.09 4.47
C ALA A 37 0.71 8.09 3.62
N LEU A 38 0.37 9.23 3.00
CA LEU A 38 -0.78 9.33 2.10
C LEU A 38 -0.61 8.49 0.83
N LEU A 39 0.59 8.45 0.24
CA LEU A 39 0.89 7.64 -0.93
C LEU A 39 0.83 6.13 -0.61
N GLU A 40 1.40 5.71 0.53
CA GLU A 40 1.33 4.31 0.98
C GLU A 40 -0.11 3.89 1.28
N PHE A 41 -0.89 4.76 1.91
CA PHE A 41 -2.30 4.49 2.17
C PHE A 41 -3.12 4.38 0.86
N GLY A 42 -2.85 5.26 -0.12
CA GLY A 42 -3.45 5.21 -1.45
C GLY A 42 -3.13 3.89 -2.15
N PHE A 43 -1.86 3.50 -2.16
CA PHE A 43 -1.41 2.24 -2.76
C PHE A 43 -2.05 1.01 -2.11
N TYR A 44 -2.16 0.98 -0.78
CA TYR A 44 -2.84 -0.10 -0.06
C TYR A 44 -4.32 -0.21 -0.44
N ARG A 45 -5.00 0.94 -0.55
CA ARG A 45 -6.41 1.00 -0.94
C ARG A 45 -6.65 0.52 -2.37
N ASP A 46 -5.77 0.90 -3.29
CA ASP A 46 -5.87 0.48 -4.70
C ASP A 46 -5.62 -1.03 -4.86
N GLN A 47 -4.69 -1.59 -4.10
CA GLN A 47 -4.43 -3.04 -4.06
C GLN A 47 -5.64 -3.83 -3.53
N MET A 48 -6.28 -3.34 -2.46
CA MET A 48 -7.48 -3.97 -1.92
C MET A 48 -8.65 -3.90 -2.91
N ALA A 49 -8.87 -2.77 -3.55
CA ALA A 49 -9.89 -2.63 -4.59
C ALA A 49 -9.63 -3.55 -5.80
N ALA A 50 -8.37 -3.74 -6.19
CA ALA A 50 -7.99 -4.66 -7.25
C ALA A 50 -8.29 -6.13 -6.88
N LEU A 51 -8.08 -6.52 -5.62
CA LEU A 51 -8.44 -7.87 -5.13
C LEU A 51 -9.96 -8.08 -5.13
N GLU A 52 -10.74 -7.12 -4.63
CA GLU A 52 -12.20 -7.19 -4.65
C GLU A 52 -12.72 -7.32 -6.09
N SER A 53 -12.21 -6.52 -7.01
CA SER A 53 -12.55 -6.61 -8.44
C SER A 53 -12.17 -7.97 -9.06
N SER A 54 -11.07 -8.57 -8.61
CA SER A 54 -10.67 -9.90 -9.07
C SER A 54 -11.63 -11.00 -8.56
N VAL A 55 -12.10 -10.90 -7.31
CA VAL A 55 -13.12 -11.81 -6.77
C VAL A 55 -14.39 -11.73 -7.59
N ASP A 56 -14.91 -10.53 -7.82
CA ASP A 56 -16.14 -10.31 -8.57
C ASP A 56 -16.03 -10.86 -9.99
N SER A 57 -14.88 -10.66 -10.63
CA SER A 57 -14.63 -11.18 -11.97
C SER A 57 -14.58 -12.71 -11.99
N LEU A 58 -13.93 -13.34 -11.02
CA LEU A 58 -13.90 -14.80 -10.90
C LEU A 58 -15.28 -15.38 -10.62
N LEU A 59 -16.06 -14.74 -9.74
CA LEU A 59 -17.44 -15.14 -9.46
C LEU A 59 -18.32 -15.03 -10.71
N GLN A 60 -18.26 -13.91 -11.44
CA GLN A 60 -19.02 -13.72 -12.66
C GLN A 60 -18.69 -14.79 -13.72
N LEU A 61 -17.42 -15.12 -13.90
CA LEU A 61 -16.99 -16.11 -14.89
C LEU A 61 -17.38 -17.53 -14.50
N GLN A 62 -17.38 -17.88 -13.22
CA GLN A 62 -17.54 -19.25 -12.76
C GLN A 62 -18.94 -19.57 -12.23
N THR A 63 -19.78 -18.56 -11.97
CA THR A 63 -21.14 -18.77 -11.47
C THR A 63 -21.99 -19.54 -12.49
N ALA A 64 -21.92 -19.23 -13.77
CA ALA A 64 -22.72 -19.91 -14.80
C ALA A 64 -22.27 -21.37 -15.01
N PRO A 65 -20.99 -21.70 -15.20
CA PRO A 65 -20.52 -23.08 -15.27
C PRO A 65 -20.86 -23.90 -14.02
N ALA A 66 -20.65 -23.32 -12.82
CA ALA A 66 -20.98 -24.00 -11.56
C ALA A 66 -22.48 -24.24 -11.41
N SER A 67 -23.32 -23.27 -11.81
CA SER A 67 -24.77 -23.42 -11.78
C SER A 67 -25.26 -24.53 -12.71
N ASN A 68 -24.72 -24.59 -13.92
CA ASN A 68 -25.08 -25.64 -14.90
C ASN A 68 -24.65 -27.03 -14.40
N ALA A 69 -23.41 -27.17 -13.93
CA ALA A 69 -22.91 -28.43 -13.39
C ALA A 69 -23.72 -28.89 -12.17
N LEU A 70 -24.12 -27.96 -11.30
CA LEU A 70 -24.93 -28.25 -10.12
C LEU A 70 -26.37 -28.65 -10.51
N TRP A 71 -26.95 -28.03 -11.56
CA TRP A 71 -28.25 -28.35 -12.10
C TRP A 71 -28.29 -29.76 -12.73
N GLU A 72 -27.26 -30.09 -13.52
CA GLU A 72 -27.12 -31.39 -14.19
C GLU A 72 -26.66 -32.50 -13.23
N VAL A 73 -26.33 -32.15 -11.97
CA VAL A 73 -25.77 -33.06 -10.96
C VAL A 73 -24.45 -33.68 -11.44
N ASP A 74 -23.70 -32.96 -12.26
CA ASP A 74 -22.40 -33.38 -12.76
C ASP A 74 -21.31 -33.00 -11.76
N GLU A 75 -20.96 -33.94 -10.87
CA GLU A 75 -19.96 -33.74 -9.83
C GLU A 75 -18.56 -33.61 -10.40
N GLU A 76 -18.25 -34.26 -11.54
CA GLU A 76 -16.95 -34.19 -12.18
C GLU A 76 -16.72 -32.78 -12.77
N GLN A 77 -17.70 -32.26 -13.51
CA GLN A 77 -17.63 -30.90 -14.03
C GLN A 77 -17.59 -29.86 -12.92
N LEU A 78 -18.35 -30.06 -11.84
CA LEU A 78 -18.34 -29.18 -10.68
C LEU A 78 -16.97 -29.15 -10.00
N GLN A 79 -16.32 -30.33 -9.87
CA GLN A 79 -14.98 -30.43 -9.33
C GLN A 79 -13.96 -29.72 -10.23
N LEU A 80 -14.05 -29.84 -11.56
CA LEU A 80 -13.19 -29.12 -12.49
C LEU A 80 -13.31 -27.60 -12.34
N VAL A 81 -14.51 -27.09 -12.11
CA VAL A 81 -14.73 -25.66 -11.87
C VAL A 81 -14.00 -25.20 -10.60
N VAL A 82 -14.18 -25.89 -9.48
CA VAL A 82 -13.51 -25.48 -8.23
C VAL A 82 -12.01 -25.68 -8.28
N ASP A 83 -11.52 -26.72 -8.97
CA ASP A 83 -10.09 -26.97 -9.19
C ASP A 83 -9.47 -25.84 -10.04
N SER A 84 -10.16 -25.40 -11.09
CA SER A 84 -9.70 -24.28 -11.91
C SER A 84 -9.60 -22.98 -11.11
N LEU A 85 -10.55 -22.74 -10.20
CA LEU A 85 -10.52 -21.62 -9.29
C LEU A 85 -9.36 -21.70 -8.31
N ALA A 86 -9.12 -22.87 -7.70
CA ALA A 86 -8.04 -23.07 -6.74
C ALA A 86 -6.64 -22.93 -7.38
N HIS A 87 -6.52 -23.09 -8.72
CA HIS A 87 -5.28 -22.83 -9.45
C HIS A 87 -5.10 -21.35 -9.82
N SER A 88 -6.11 -20.51 -9.62
CA SER A 88 -6.00 -19.06 -9.87
C SER A 88 -5.09 -18.39 -8.85
N PRO A 89 -4.27 -17.42 -9.26
CA PRO A 89 -3.42 -16.67 -8.35
C PRO A 89 -4.26 -16.03 -7.24
N ASN A 90 -3.79 -16.13 -6.01
CA ASN A 90 -4.41 -15.57 -4.80
C ASN A 90 -5.69 -16.29 -4.30
N VAL A 91 -6.19 -17.33 -4.96
CA VAL A 91 -7.28 -18.15 -4.43
C VAL A 91 -6.71 -19.18 -3.45
N GLU A 92 -7.20 -19.16 -2.22
CA GLU A 92 -6.82 -20.12 -1.17
C GLU A 92 -7.71 -21.35 -1.19
N SER A 93 -9.03 -21.11 -1.35
CA SER A 93 -10.01 -22.19 -1.45
C SER A 93 -11.24 -21.77 -2.26
N ALA A 94 -11.85 -22.75 -2.91
CA ALA A 94 -13.14 -22.63 -3.58
C ALA A 94 -14.05 -23.76 -3.10
N ILE A 95 -15.28 -23.44 -2.70
CA ILE A 95 -16.24 -24.38 -2.16
C ILE A 95 -17.59 -24.11 -2.80
N VAL A 96 -18.24 -25.17 -3.30
CA VAL A 96 -19.63 -25.12 -3.76
C VAL A 96 -20.51 -25.87 -2.77
N THR A 97 -21.56 -25.20 -2.32
CA THR A 97 -22.58 -25.79 -1.44
C THR A 97 -23.96 -25.76 -2.12
N ASP A 98 -24.79 -26.75 -1.84
CA ASP A 98 -26.18 -26.75 -2.27
C ASP A 98 -27.06 -25.88 -1.33
N THR A 99 -28.36 -25.76 -1.65
CA THR A 99 -29.32 -25.01 -0.84
C THR A 99 -29.51 -25.54 0.59
N ARG A 100 -29.04 -26.75 0.88
CA ARG A 100 -29.07 -27.36 2.22
C ARG A 100 -27.75 -27.13 2.98
N GLY A 101 -26.78 -26.40 2.37
CA GLY A 101 -25.46 -26.19 2.95
C GLY A 101 -24.53 -27.41 2.85
N LYS A 102 -24.88 -28.46 2.09
CA LYS A 102 -24.01 -29.60 1.87
C LYS A 102 -22.97 -29.24 0.84
N VAL A 103 -21.70 -29.50 1.16
CA VAL A 103 -20.60 -29.33 0.21
C VAL A 103 -20.74 -30.35 -0.92
N ARG A 104 -20.73 -29.85 -2.16
CA ARG A 104 -20.83 -30.64 -3.39
C ARG A 104 -19.50 -30.80 -4.07
N ALA A 105 -18.66 -29.73 -4.04
CA ALA A 105 -17.30 -29.76 -4.52
C ALA A 105 -16.46 -28.77 -3.72
N GLN A 106 -15.17 -29.05 -3.58
CA GLN A 106 -14.22 -28.19 -2.90
C GLN A 106 -12.81 -28.38 -3.42
N ALA A 107 -12.03 -27.29 -3.44
CA ALA A 107 -10.62 -27.33 -3.82
C ALA A 107 -9.81 -26.27 -3.05
N GLY A 108 -8.51 -26.51 -2.94
CA GLY A 108 -7.61 -25.63 -2.21
C GLY A 108 -7.53 -25.97 -0.71
N ARG A 109 -7.00 -25.05 0.09
CA ARG A 109 -6.77 -25.26 1.52
C ARG A 109 -7.99 -24.90 2.34
N VAL A 110 -8.88 -25.85 2.55
CA VAL A 110 -10.16 -25.66 3.24
C VAL A 110 -9.99 -25.58 4.77
N ASP A 111 -8.97 -26.23 5.34
CA ASP A 111 -8.76 -26.35 6.80
C ASP A 111 -7.76 -25.30 7.35
N ALA A 112 -7.37 -24.29 6.57
CA ALA A 112 -6.48 -23.27 7.08
C ALA A 112 -7.21 -22.42 8.14
N PRO A 113 -6.65 -22.27 9.35
CA PRO A 113 -7.22 -21.36 10.32
C PRO A 113 -7.26 -19.95 9.70
N LEU A 114 -8.36 -19.24 9.89
CA LEU A 114 -8.58 -17.86 9.46
C LEU A 114 -7.65 -16.90 10.22
N GLU A 115 -6.35 -17.14 10.16
CA GLU A 115 -5.32 -16.32 10.84
C GLU A 115 -5.00 -15.02 10.12
N SER A 116 -5.55 -14.82 8.93
CA SER A 116 -5.37 -13.59 8.15
C SER A 116 -6.73 -13.05 7.72
N PRO A 117 -6.88 -11.75 7.53
CA PRO A 117 -8.09 -11.20 6.94
C PRO A 117 -8.19 -11.69 5.49
N ASN A 118 -8.87 -12.82 5.33
CA ASN A 118 -9.13 -13.39 4.01
C ASN A 118 -10.33 -12.67 3.41
N LEU A 119 -10.22 -12.31 2.13
CA LEU A 119 -11.35 -11.76 1.39
C LEU A 119 -12.24 -12.91 0.95
N LEU A 120 -13.51 -12.86 1.36
CA LEU A 120 -14.50 -13.87 1.03
C LEU A 120 -15.43 -13.35 -0.07
N GLY A 121 -15.45 -14.05 -1.20
CA GLY A 121 -16.44 -13.84 -2.25
C GLY A 121 -17.53 -14.91 -2.19
N ILE A 122 -18.79 -14.49 -2.34
CA ILE A 122 -19.94 -15.41 -2.36
C ILE A 122 -20.75 -15.15 -3.62
N GLY A 123 -20.80 -16.15 -4.51
CA GLY A 123 -21.64 -16.15 -5.70
C GLY A 123 -22.88 -17.04 -5.48
N LYS A 124 -24.06 -16.50 -5.70
CA LYS A 124 -25.29 -17.30 -5.67
C LYS A 124 -25.43 -18.11 -6.95
N LEU A 125 -25.60 -19.40 -6.82
CA LEU A 125 -25.83 -20.32 -7.92
C LEU A 125 -27.33 -20.49 -8.15
N GLY A 126 -27.79 -20.39 -9.39
CA GLY A 126 -29.18 -20.57 -9.76
C GLY A 126 -29.33 -20.90 -11.24
N HIS A 127 -30.42 -21.57 -11.57
CA HIS A 127 -30.79 -21.95 -12.93
C HIS A 127 -32.25 -21.60 -13.18
N GLU A 128 -32.56 -20.83 -14.22
CA GLU A 128 -33.92 -20.37 -14.58
C GLU A 128 -34.71 -19.77 -13.39
N GLY A 129 -34.05 -19.03 -12.51
CA GLY A 129 -34.65 -18.40 -11.32
C GLY A 129 -34.79 -19.32 -10.11
N VAL A 130 -34.38 -20.58 -10.21
CA VAL A 130 -34.37 -21.52 -9.08
C VAL A 130 -33.01 -21.44 -8.39
N PRO A 131 -32.96 -21.15 -7.08
CA PRO A 131 -31.70 -21.15 -6.33
C PRO A 131 -31.19 -22.58 -6.17
N LEU A 132 -29.93 -22.83 -6.50
CA LEU A 132 -29.29 -24.13 -6.44
C LEU A 132 -28.29 -24.25 -5.29
N GLY A 133 -27.65 -23.13 -4.91
CA GLY A 133 -26.63 -23.13 -3.88
C GLY A 133 -25.76 -21.87 -3.90
N GLU A 134 -24.56 -22.01 -3.38
CA GLU A 134 -23.58 -20.92 -3.29
C GLU A 134 -22.19 -21.40 -3.70
N LEU A 135 -21.47 -20.56 -4.47
CA LEU A 135 -20.06 -20.67 -4.73
C LEU A 135 -19.32 -19.72 -3.79
N ARG A 136 -18.49 -20.23 -2.92
CA ARG A 136 -17.68 -19.47 -1.99
C ARG A 136 -16.21 -19.53 -2.39
N ILE A 137 -15.59 -18.38 -2.58
CA ILE A 137 -14.17 -18.26 -2.92
C ILE A 137 -13.48 -17.50 -1.80
N THR A 138 -12.41 -18.07 -1.26
CA THR A 138 -11.56 -17.42 -0.27
C THR A 138 -10.26 -17.01 -0.93
N LEU A 139 -9.91 -15.72 -0.85
CA LEU A 139 -8.65 -15.21 -1.34
C LEU A 139 -7.66 -15.00 -0.22
N HIS A 140 -6.42 -15.32 -0.54
CA HIS A 140 -5.30 -15.16 0.36
C HIS A 140 -4.74 -13.74 0.26
N THR A 141 -4.81 -12.98 1.36
CA THR A 141 -4.24 -11.62 1.41
C THR A 141 -2.73 -11.60 1.62
N ARG A 142 -2.10 -12.77 1.86
CA ARG A 142 -0.63 -12.88 2.02
C ARG A 142 0.17 -12.36 0.83
N GLY A 143 -0.35 -12.46 -0.39
CA GLY A 143 0.28 -11.88 -1.56
C GLY A 143 0.43 -10.37 -1.45
N VAL A 144 -0.58 -9.68 -0.92
CA VAL A 144 -0.56 -8.22 -0.70
C VAL A 144 0.32 -7.85 0.49
N THR A 145 0.21 -8.58 1.60
CA THR A 145 1.05 -8.31 2.78
C THR A 145 2.51 -8.72 2.55
N GLY A 146 2.78 -9.77 1.77
CA GLY A 146 4.14 -10.17 1.38
C GLY A 146 4.80 -9.14 0.46
N GLN A 147 4.08 -8.67 -0.56
CA GLN A 147 4.56 -7.59 -1.44
C GLN A 147 4.77 -6.29 -0.66
N LEU A 148 3.90 -5.96 0.29
CA LEU A 148 4.09 -4.81 1.17
C LEU A 148 5.41 -4.93 1.97
N HIS A 149 5.69 -6.12 2.49
CA HIS A 149 6.93 -6.35 3.26
C HIS A 149 8.19 -6.25 2.40
N ASP A 150 8.12 -6.65 1.13
CA ASP A 150 9.24 -6.55 0.18
C ASP A 150 9.42 -5.13 -0.40
N HIS A 151 8.34 -4.33 -0.46
CA HIS A 151 8.38 -2.95 -0.96
C HIS A 151 8.66 -1.92 0.13
N LEU A 152 8.25 -2.17 1.39
CA LEU A 152 8.52 -1.29 2.53
C LEU A 152 9.98 -0.87 2.66
N PRO A 153 10.99 -1.78 2.65
CA PRO A 153 12.39 -1.37 2.80
C PRO A 153 12.88 -0.54 1.62
N LYS A 154 12.39 -0.80 0.41
CA LYS A 154 12.74 -0.03 -0.79
C LYS A 154 12.17 1.40 -0.72
N ASN A 155 10.91 1.52 -0.33
CA ASN A 155 10.21 2.80 -0.20
C ASN A 155 10.80 3.63 0.96
N VAL A 156 11.13 3.01 2.07
CA VAL A 156 11.83 3.65 3.20
C VAL A 156 13.24 4.11 2.77
N ALA A 157 13.96 3.32 1.97
CA ALA A 157 15.26 3.73 1.45
C ALA A 157 15.14 4.95 0.53
N VAL A 158 14.16 4.99 -0.36
CA VAL A 158 13.89 6.15 -1.23
C VAL A 158 13.54 7.38 -0.41
N LEU A 159 12.70 7.25 0.62
CA LEU A 159 12.37 8.33 1.54
C LEU A 159 13.61 8.84 2.27
N ALA A 160 14.46 7.94 2.78
CA ALA A 160 15.69 8.31 3.47
C ALA A 160 16.65 9.08 2.56
N VAL A 161 16.81 8.64 1.29
CA VAL A 161 17.64 9.35 0.29
C VAL A 161 17.06 10.73 -0.01
N ALA A 162 15.75 10.84 -0.22
CA ALA A 162 15.09 12.12 -0.48
C ALA A 162 15.24 13.08 0.71
N LEU A 163 15.07 12.60 1.92
CA LEU A 163 15.24 13.37 3.16
C LEU A 163 16.68 13.87 3.32
N THR A 164 17.66 13.00 3.04
CA THR A 164 19.09 13.35 3.07
C THR A 164 19.40 14.42 2.03
N ALA A 165 18.87 14.31 0.81
CA ALA A 165 19.05 15.29 -0.25
C ALA A 165 18.46 16.65 0.11
N VAL A 166 17.27 16.70 0.73
CA VAL A 166 16.65 17.94 1.21
C VAL A 166 17.48 18.59 2.31
N ILE A 167 17.90 17.80 3.32
CA ILE A 167 18.75 18.32 4.42
C ILE A 167 20.05 18.88 3.86
N LEU A 168 20.72 18.16 2.97
CA LEU A 168 21.95 18.59 2.33
C LEU A 168 21.75 19.87 1.53
N GLY A 169 20.65 19.96 0.76
CA GLY A 169 20.26 21.13 -0.02
C GLY A 169 20.06 22.37 0.86
N VAL A 170 19.32 22.21 1.96
CA VAL A 170 19.08 23.30 2.94
C VAL A 170 20.39 23.75 3.59
N VAL A 171 21.26 22.82 3.99
CA VAL A 171 22.58 23.14 4.59
C VAL A 171 23.48 23.86 3.60
N LEU A 172 23.53 23.41 2.34
CA LEU A 172 24.35 24.04 1.29
C LEU A 172 23.81 25.42 0.92
N ALA A 173 22.50 25.58 0.78
CA ALA A 173 21.87 26.89 0.51
C ALA A 173 22.15 27.87 1.65
N SER A 174 21.99 27.45 2.90
CA SER A 174 22.29 28.24 4.08
C SER A 174 23.76 28.71 4.10
N ARG A 175 24.70 27.79 3.83
CA ARG A 175 26.14 28.13 3.75
C ARG A 175 26.43 29.11 2.63
N ARG A 176 25.75 29.00 1.49
CA ARG A 176 26.03 29.86 0.31
C ARG A 176 25.43 31.24 0.47
N VAL A 177 24.25 31.35 1.06
CA VAL A 177 23.55 32.65 1.25
C VAL A 177 24.15 33.44 2.41
N ILE A 178 24.58 32.77 3.49
CA ILE A 178 25.06 33.49 4.69
C ILE A 178 26.56 33.79 4.63
N LYS A 179 27.41 32.89 4.09
CA LYS A 179 28.85 33.06 4.14
C LYS A 179 29.45 33.91 2.99
N ARG A 180 28.82 33.93 1.80
CA ARG A 180 29.35 34.70 0.67
C ARG A 180 29.24 36.23 0.79
N PRO A 181 28.12 36.86 1.20
CA PRO A 181 28.05 38.32 1.29
C PRO A 181 28.92 38.88 2.40
N LEU A 182 29.22 38.12 3.46
CA LEU A 182 30.10 38.60 4.55
C LEU A 182 31.58 38.68 4.14
N ALA A 183 32.03 37.79 3.27
CA ALA A 183 33.40 37.82 2.77
C ALA A 183 33.67 39.02 1.83
N LEU A 184 32.64 39.49 1.09
CA LEU A 184 32.78 40.65 0.18
C LEU A 184 32.78 41.98 0.92
N LEU A 185 32.16 42.06 2.10
CA LEU A 185 32.14 43.26 2.93
C LEU A 185 33.44 43.45 3.70
N SER A 186 34.19 42.39 4.00
CA SER A 186 35.47 42.48 4.70
C SER A 186 36.65 42.90 3.80
N THR A 187 36.52 42.74 2.46
CA THR A 187 37.59 43.14 1.48
C THR A 187 37.39 44.54 0.90
N GLY A 188 36.27 45.22 1.22
CA GLY A 188 35.98 46.55 0.69
C GLY A 188 36.42 47.73 1.58
N ILE A 189 37.11 47.49 2.70
CA ILE A 189 37.63 48.50 3.61
C ILE A 189 39.13 48.28 3.74
N ALA A 190 39.86 48.62 2.67
CA ALA A 190 41.31 48.83 2.68
C ALA A 190 41.61 50.05 1.82
#